data_552d12063646e0d35bb6f53f0aa85a4b
#
_entry.id   552d12063646e0d35bb6f53f0aa85a4b
#
_cell.length_a   1.000
_cell.length_b   1.000
_cell.length_c   1.000
_cell.angle_alpha   90.00
_cell.angle_beta   90.00
_cell.angle_gamma   90.00
#
_symmetry.space_group_name_H-M   'P 1'
#
loop_
_entity.id
_entity.type
_entity.pdbx_description
1 polymer ?
#
loop_
_entity_poly.entity_id
_entity_poly.type
_entity_poly.pdbx_seq_one_letter_code
_entity_poly.pdbx_strand_id
1 'polypeptide(L)'
;MKSKLIAAVILAIIIAAFAASRFISFKQQKPVETVAPKPQVTIGIILPLSGREGAVGKGLQAAARLAIDDLPKHRLKNEYNFIFKDDEFEPKNTIAAFTRLQHADRANAVITYSAQSGSVINTLAENGKIIQFNVGSAEPAVAKGRYNFVHWTHPDESTREILDHFRRNGFQKVAVITPKISEALAAENAFRQNLPRYPEITAKYYRAKPQEKDFRMLLSFIRNYEPDVILALVSTSRASDIIFQYRASKLPYPLTNVASFGRLDTFAGGEDMFFSDVAPARQELIKRMLSSQPDISTFGAGNIYDAVMLLVEAFEDAPSPQQAVGALEAQRYYEGMAGRAEQDAEGVFHAPSVLKQIKNGRAEIEK
;
A
#
# COMPACT_ATOMS: atom_id res chain seq x y z
N MET A 1 53.99 -49.29 -61.62
CA MET A 1 53.05 -48.12 -61.87
C MET A 1 51.67 -48.31 -61.25
N LYS A 2 51.06 -49.47 -61.30
CA LYS A 2 49.67 -49.70 -60.78
C LYS A 2 49.50 -49.47 -59.27
N SER A 3 50.52 -49.74 -58.43
CA SER A 3 50.40 -49.58 -56.97
C SER A 3 50.40 -48.11 -56.51
N LYS A 4 51.12 -47.22 -57.16
CA LYS A 4 51.18 -45.79 -56.89
C LYS A 4 49.85 -45.08 -57.27
N LEU A 5 49.17 -45.58 -58.31
CA LEU A 5 47.89 -45.05 -58.73
C LEU A 5 46.79 -45.39 -57.76
N ILE A 6 46.79 -46.63 -57.20
CA ILE A 6 45.82 -47.08 -56.19
C ILE A 6 45.99 -46.31 -54.90
N ALA A 7 47.23 -46.05 -54.46
CA ALA A 7 47.49 -45.27 -53.26
C ALA A 7 47.01 -43.78 -53.40
N ALA A 8 47.18 -43.19 -54.60
CA ALA A 8 46.72 -41.81 -54.89
C ALA A 8 45.16 -41.71 -54.87
N VAL A 9 44.47 -42.75 -55.37
CA VAL A 9 42.99 -42.76 -55.39
C VAL A 9 42.44 -42.94 -54.00
N ILE A 10 43.03 -43.83 -53.17
CA ILE A 10 42.66 -44.03 -51.79
C ILE A 10 42.85 -42.71 -50.97
N LEU A 11 43.94 -42.02 -51.10
CA LEU A 11 44.23 -40.76 -50.44
C LEU A 11 43.23 -39.67 -50.89
N ALA A 12 42.87 -39.60 -52.16
CA ALA A 12 41.84 -38.65 -52.63
C ALA A 12 40.48 -38.94 -52.08
N ILE A 13 40.07 -40.21 -51.89
CA ILE A 13 38.82 -40.60 -51.27
C ILE A 13 38.79 -40.22 -49.78
N ILE A 14 39.91 -40.45 -49.06
CA ILE A 14 40.02 -40.10 -47.62
C ILE A 14 39.91 -38.58 -47.45
N ILE A 15 40.60 -37.79 -48.30
CA ILE A 15 40.52 -36.34 -48.26
C ILE A 15 39.11 -35.84 -48.57
N ALA A 16 38.43 -36.43 -49.58
CA ALA A 16 37.05 -36.09 -49.91
C ALA A 16 36.07 -36.46 -48.77
N ALA A 17 36.25 -37.61 -48.14
CA ALA A 17 35.44 -38.03 -47.00
C ALA A 17 35.65 -37.12 -45.75
N PHE A 18 36.90 -36.68 -45.50
CA PHE A 18 37.23 -35.75 -44.45
C PHE A 18 36.68 -34.34 -44.71
N ALA A 19 36.72 -33.86 -45.93
CA ALA A 19 36.13 -32.60 -46.35
C ALA A 19 34.58 -32.66 -46.25
N ALA A 20 33.96 -33.75 -46.67
CA ALA A 20 32.51 -33.96 -46.57
C ALA A 20 32.05 -34.02 -45.08
N SER A 21 32.80 -34.71 -44.21
CA SER A 21 32.46 -34.77 -42.78
C SER A 21 32.53 -33.39 -42.09
N ARG A 22 33.50 -32.56 -42.46
CA ARG A 22 33.59 -31.16 -41.99
C ARG A 22 32.47 -30.29 -42.52
N PHE A 23 32.05 -30.49 -43.76
CA PHE A 23 30.94 -29.75 -44.36
C PHE A 23 29.59 -30.14 -43.76
N ILE A 24 29.39 -31.41 -43.39
CA ILE A 24 28.15 -31.90 -42.71
C ILE A 24 28.12 -31.39 -41.27
N SER A 25 29.22 -31.38 -40.52
CA SER A 25 29.31 -30.82 -39.18
C SER A 25 29.01 -29.31 -39.14
N PHE A 26 29.38 -28.55 -40.16
CA PHE A 26 29.09 -27.10 -40.23
C PHE A 26 27.62 -26.77 -40.52
N LYS A 27 26.87 -27.73 -41.14
CA LYS A 27 25.47 -27.53 -41.52
C LYS A 27 24.47 -27.85 -40.39
N GLN A 28 24.89 -28.41 -39.25
CA GLN A 28 24.03 -28.82 -38.17
C GLN A 28 24.05 -27.93 -36.89
N GLN A 29 24.85 -26.85 -36.89
CA GLN A 29 24.62 -25.83 -35.86
C GLN A 29 23.38 -25.04 -36.25
N LYS A 30 22.20 -25.47 -35.71
CA LYS A 30 21.02 -24.60 -35.63
C LYS A 30 21.50 -23.29 -34.97
N PRO A 31 21.12 -22.13 -35.50
CA PRO A 31 21.38 -20.87 -34.82
C PRO A 31 20.87 -21.05 -33.37
N VAL A 32 21.71 -20.84 -32.39
CA VAL A 32 21.27 -20.64 -31.01
C VAL A 32 20.37 -19.43 -31.11
N GLU A 33 19.08 -19.65 -30.97
CA GLU A 33 18.12 -18.59 -30.89
C GLU A 33 18.52 -17.76 -29.67
N THR A 34 19.26 -16.68 -29.90
CA THR A 34 19.58 -15.70 -28.87
C THR A 34 18.26 -15.02 -28.52
N VAL A 35 17.58 -15.57 -27.51
CA VAL A 35 16.42 -14.89 -26.91
C VAL A 35 16.90 -13.51 -26.52
N ALA A 36 16.33 -12.47 -27.10
CA ALA A 36 16.66 -11.10 -26.74
C ALA A 36 16.48 -10.94 -25.23
N PRO A 37 17.41 -10.26 -24.55
CA PRO A 37 17.28 -10.05 -23.12
C PRO A 37 15.96 -9.32 -22.82
N LYS A 38 15.23 -9.80 -21.81
CA LYS A 38 13.98 -9.16 -21.38
C LYS A 38 14.26 -7.72 -20.91
N PRO A 39 13.34 -6.78 -21.18
CA PRO A 39 13.44 -5.45 -20.60
C PRO A 39 13.53 -5.53 -19.07
N GLN A 40 14.38 -4.68 -18.49
CA GLN A 40 14.56 -4.60 -17.02
C GLN A 40 13.62 -3.57 -16.44
N VAL A 41 12.87 -3.94 -15.41
CA VAL A 41 11.99 -3.04 -14.66
C VAL A 41 12.43 -3.07 -13.18
N THR A 42 12.84 -1.92 -12.66
CA THR A 42 13.21 -1.79 -11.25
C THR A 42 12.11 -1.10 -10.47
N ILE A 43 11.65 -1.74 -9.39
CA ILE A 43 10.64 -1.23 -8.46
C ILE A 43 11.29 -1.05 -7.09
N GLY A 44 11.38 0.20 -6.64
CA GLY A 44 11.82 0.52 -5.28
C GLY A 44 10.66 0.35 -4.28
N ILE A 45 10.95 -0.11 -3.08
CA ILE A 45 9.96 -0.25 -2.00
C ILE A 45 10.54 0.43 -0.77
N ILE A 46 10.01 1.61 -0.43
CA ILE A 46 10.47 2.46 0.68
C ILE A 46 9.49 2.27 1.83
N LEU A 47 9.95 1.69 2.92
CA LEU A 47 9.14 1.34 4.09
C LEU A 47 9.88 1.70 5.38
N PRO A 48 9.18 1.96 6.49
CA PRO A 48 9.79 2.13 7.80
C PRO A 48 10.17 0.76 8.39
N LEU A 49 11.30 0.19 7.96
CA LEU A 49 11.74 -1.13 8.43
C LEU A 49 12.33 -1.10 9.85
N SER A 50 12.63 0.09 10.34
CA SER A 50 13.07 0.37 11.71
C SER A 50 12.34 1.59 12.30
N GLY A 51 12.71 2.00 13.52
CA GLY A 51 12.07 3.13 14.21
C GLY A 51 10.67 2.81 14.72
N ARG A 52 9.88 3.85 14.96
CA ARG A 52 8.56 3.76 15.64
C ARG A 52 7.48 2.98 14.86
N GLU A 53 7.57 2.94 13.56
CA GLU A 53 6.65 2.21 12.67
C GLU A 53 7.28 0.90 12.16
N GLY A 54 8.42 0.47 12.72
CA GLY A 54 9.19 -0.67 12.25
C GLY A 54 8.42 -1.99 12.24
N ALA A 55 7.50 -2.20 13.18
CA ALA A 55 6.64 -3.39 13.20
C ALA A 55 5.72 -3.43 11.98
N VAL A 56 5.06 -2.31 11.66
CA VAL A 56 4.21 -2.19 10.47
C VAL A 56 5.04 -2.34 9.20
N GLY A 57 6.18 -1.65 9.10
CA GLY A 57 7.05 -1.71 7.92
C GLY A 57 7.55 -3.13 7.62
N LYS A 58 7.93 -3.91 8.66
CA LYS A 58 8.32 -5.32 8.50
C LYS A 58 7.15 -6.18 8.03
N GLY A 59 5.94 -5.93 8.53
CA GLY A 59 4.73 -6.60 8.06
C GLY A 59 4.46 -6.33 6.58
N LEU A 60 4.52 -5.07 6.18
CA LEU A 60 4.39 -4.67 4.77
C LEU A 60 5.49 -5.30 3.90
N GLN A 61 6.74 -5.33 4.38
CA GLN A 61 7.84 -5.98 3.66
C GLN A 61 7.58 -7.47 3.46
N ALA A 62 7.08 -8.18 4.48
CA ALA A 62 6.75 -9.60 4.37
C ALA A 62 5.64 -9.84 3.34
N ALA A 63 4.57 -9.04 3.35
CA ALA A 63 3.50 -9.14 2.35
C ALA A 63 3.99 -8.83 0.92
N ALA A 64 4.82 -7.79 0.75
CA ALA A 64 5.43 -7.47 -0.54
C ALA A 64 6.34 -8.61 -1.05
N ARG A 65 7.12 -9.26 -0.17
CA ARG A 65 7.94 -10.43 -0.55
C ARG A 65 7.08 -11.60 -0.99
N LEU A 66 5.96 -11.87 -0.32
CA LEU A 66 5.01 -12.91 -0.74
C LEU A 66 4.41 -12.59 -2.12
N ALA A 67 4.07 -11.34 -2.41
CA ALA A 67 3.63 -10.93 -3.75
C ALA A 67 4.71 -11.18 -4.80
N ILE A 68 5.96 -10.83 -4.52
CA ILE A 68 7.12 -11.05 -5.41
C ILE A 68 7.37 -12.55 -5.64
N ASP A 69 7.20 -13.37 -4.63
CA ASP A 69 7.36 -14.83 -4.73
C ASP A 69 6.24 -15.49 -5.55
N ASP A 70 5.03 -14.92 -5.50
CA ASP A 70 3.86 -15.39 -6.25
C ASP A 70 3.88 -14.99 -7.73
N LEU A 71 4.82 -14.13 -8.16
CA LEU A 71 4.93 -13.74 -9.56
C LEU A 71 5.22 -14.96 -10.45
N PRO A 72 4.50 -15.12 -11.58
CA PRO A 72 4.73 -16.23 -12.51
C PRO A 72 5.99 -16.00 -13.35
N LYS A 73 7.17 -16.01 -12.73
CA LYS A 73 8.48 -15.60 -13.28
C LYS A 73 8.79 -16.15 -14.69
N HIS A 74 8.32 -17.35 -15.00
CA HIS A 74 8.52 -17.99 -16.30
C HIS A 74 7.60 -17.45 -17.40
N ARG A 75 6.53 -16.71 -17.07
CA ARG A 75 5.57 -16.13 -18.02
C ARG A 75 5.74 -14.62 -18.21
N LEU A 76 6.51 -13.96 -17.33
CA LEU A 76 6.71 -12.52 -17.39
C LEU A 76 7.50 -12.13 -18.67
N LYS A 77 7.05 -11.06 -19.34
CA LYS A 77 7.71 -10.46 -20.51
C LYS A 77 8.94 -9.66 -20.10
N ASN A 78 8.93 -9.08 -18.89
CA ASN A 78 10.00 -8.28 -18.33
C ASN A 78 10.76 -9.03 -17.22
N GLU A 79 11.94 -8.57 -16.89
CA GLU A 79 12.71 -8.99 -15.72
C GLU A 79 12.60 -7.93 -14.63
N TYR A 80 12.15 -8.32 -13.44
CA TYR A 80 11.85 -7.39 -12.35
C TYR A 80 12.94 -7.42 -11.27
N ASN A 81 13.39 -6.24 -10.88
CA ASN A 81 14.29 -6.02 -9.76
C ASN A 81 13.59 -5.24 -8.66
N PHE A 82 13.44 -5.82 -7.46
CA PHE A 82 12.79 -5.20 -6.31
C PHE A 82 13.83 -4.79 -5.27
N ILE A 83 13.85 -3.49 -4.92
CA ILE A 83 14.85 -2.90 -4.01
C ILE A 83 14.16 -2.31 -2.80
N PHE A 84 14.36 -2.91 -1.63
CA PHE A 84 13.84 -2.40 -0.36
C PHE A 84 14.76 -1.34 0.22
N LYS A 85 14.17 -0.25 0.73
CA LYS A 85 14.86 0.83 1.46
C LYS A 85 14.12 1.08 2.77
N ASP A 86 14.90 1.33 3.84
CA ASP A 86 14.37 1.77 5.13
C ASP A 86 14.36 3.30 5.18
N ASP A 87 13.21 3.91 5.47
CA ASP A 87 13.09 5.35 5.68
C ASP A 87 12.94 5.74 7.16
N GLU A 88 12.92 4.76 8.07
CA GLU A 88 12.77 4.98 9.51
C GLU A 88 11.53 5.81 9.89
N PHE A 89 10.58 5.93 8.96
CA PHE A 89 9.43 6.84 9.03
C PHE A 89 9.83 8.31 9.12
N GLU A 90 10.94 8.72 8.48
CA GLU A 90 11.48 10.09 8.49
C GLU A 90 11.47 10.66 7.06
N PRO A 91 10.81 11.82 6.80
CA PRO A 91 10.71 12.43 5.48
C PRO A 91 12.03 12.61 4.74
N LYS A 92 13.07 13.02 5.47
CA LYS A 92 14.41 13.20 4.89
C LYS A 92 15.00 11.90 4.35
N ASN A 93 14.75 10.79 5.05
CA ASN A 93 15.24 9.48 4.64
C ASN A 93 14.43 8.96 3.45
N THR A 94 13.11 9.21 3.40
CA THR A 94 12.27 8.90 2.23
C THR A 94 12.79 9.61 0.98
N ILE A 95 13.09 10.93 1.05
CA ILE A 95 13.66 11.70 -0.06
C ILE A 95 15.02 11.12 -0.49
N ALA A 96 15.91 10.81 0.47
CA ALA A 96 17.23 10.25 0.18
C ALA A 96 17.13 8.87 -0.48
N ALA A 97 16.23 7.99 0.01
CA ALA A 97 15.96 6.67 -0.56
C ALA A 97 15.42 6.79 -1.98
N PHE A 98 14.44 7.68 -2.21
CA PHE A 98 13.87 7.95 -3.54
C PHE A 98 14.95 8.44 -4.51
N THR A 99 15.74 9.44 -4.11
CA THR A 99 16.81 10.02 -4.94
C THR A 99 17.82 8.95 -5.36
N ARG A 100 18.19 8.05 -4.45
CA ARG A 100 19.09 6.93 -4.77
C ARG A 100 18.43 5.95 -5.76
N LEU A 101 17.18 5.56 -5.51
CA LEU A 101 16.42 4.68 -6.41
C LEU A 101 16.31 5.29 -7.81
N GLN A 102 16.05 6.60 -7.91
CA GLN A 102 15.96 7.32 -9.19
C GLN A 102 17.28 7.34 -9.95
N HIS A 103 18.37 7.77 -9.31
CA HIS A 103 19.62 8.09 -10.02
C HIS A 103 20.61 6.92 -10.09
N ALA A 104 20.73 6.13 -9.01
CA ALA A 104 21.67 5.01 -8.94
C ALA A 104 21.04 3.71 -9.42
N ASP A 105 19.83 3.42 -8.94
CA ASP A 105 19.16 2.14 -9.16
C ASP A 105 18.23 2.19 -10.42
N ARG A 106 18.01 3.40 -10.99
CA ARG A 106 17.16 3.65 -12.18
C ARG A 106 15.75 3.07 -12.04
N ALA A 107 15.13 3.27 -10.90
CA ALA A 107 13.81 2.76 -10.63
C ALA A 107 12.76 3.32 -11.61
N ASN A 108 11.90 2.44 -12.10
CA ASN A 108 10.74 2.76 -12.94
C ASN A 108 9.52 3.13 -12.11
N ALA A 109 9.41 2.52 -10.92
CA ALA A 109 8.36 2.80 -9.96
C ALA A 109 8.89 2.70 -8.53
N VAL A 110 8.17 3.33 -7.59
CA VAL A 110 8.41 3.20 -6.15
C VAL A 110 7.11 2.96 -5.42
N ILE A 111 7.12 2.03 -4.47
CA ILE A 111 6.04 1.85 -3.50
C ILE A 111 6.45 2.56 -2.22
N THR A 112 5.54 3.34 -1.63
CA THR A 112 5.74 4.06 -0.36
C THR A 112 4.62 3.74 0.62
N TYR A 113 4.89 3.96 1.90
CA TYR A 113 3.90 3.78 2.96
C TYR A 113 3.59 5.10 3.65
N SER A 114 2.29 5.37 3.90
CA SER A 114 1.74 6.54 4.57
C SER A 114 1.74 7.84 3.76
N ALA A 115 0.89 8.79 4.19
CA ALA A 115 0.86 10.14 3.65
C ALA A 115 2.19 10.88 3.83
N GLN A 116 2.88 10.67 4.95
CA GLN A 116 4.14 11.33 5.26
C GLN A 116 5.21 11.02 4.22
N SER A 117 5.40 9.73 3.87
CA SER A 117 6.39 9.31 2.86
C SER A 117 5.91 9.64 1.44
N GLY A 118 4.62 9.44 1.14
CA GLY A 118 4.09 9.72 -0.18
C GLY A 118 4.15 11.19 -0.58
N SER A 119 3.74 12.09 0.33
CA SER A 119 3.66 13.52 0.03
C SER A 119 5.02 14.17 -0.25
N VAL A 120 6.09 13.75 0.44
CA VAL A 120 7.41 14.39 0.30
C VAL A 120 8.13 14.04 -0.99
N ILE A 121 7.74 12.94 -1.67
CA ILE A 121 8.32 12.56 -2.96
C ILE A 121 7.36 12.73 -4.14
N ASN A 122 6.10 13.09 -3.90
CA ASN A 122 5.07 13.22 -4.92
C ASN A 122 5.54 14.08 -6.13
N THR A 123 6.02 15.31 -5.87
CA THR A 123 6.53 16.19 -6.93
C THR A 123 7.81 15.64 -7.59
N LEU A 124 8.66 14.96 -6.83
CA LEU A 124 9.89 14.34 -7.38
C LEU A 124 9.55 13.19 -8.31
N ALA A 125 8.57 12.35 -7.94
CA ALA A 125 8.08 11.24 -8.75
C ALA A 125 7.45 11.76 -10.05
N GLU A 126 6.59 12.78 -9.97
CA GLU A 126 5.95 13.42 -11.12
C GLU A 126 6.98 14.00 -12.10
N ASN A 127 7.93 14.80 -11.60
CA ASN A 127 8.98 15.41 -12.42
C ASN A 127 9.94 14.38 -13.01
N GLY A 128 10.25 13.33 -12.26
CA GLY A 128 11.12 12.23 -12.68
C GLY A 128 10.42 11.22 -13.60
N LYS A 129 9.10 11.33 -13.78
CA LYS A 129 8.26 10.34 -14.47
C LYS A 129 8.45 8.93 -13.93
N ILE A 130 8.53 8.81 -12.63
CA ILE A 130 8.62 7.55 -11.89
C ILE A 130 7.26 7.31 -11.24
N ILE A 131 6.68 6.14 -11.44
CA ILE A 131 5.39 5.83 -10.83
C ILE A 131 5.57 5.71 -9.32
N GLN A 132 4.89 6.56 -8.54
CA GLN A 132 4.71 6.37 -7.12
C GLN A 132 3.40 5.62 -6.87
N PHE A 133 3.48 4.50 -6.17
CA PHE A 133 2.31 3.78 -5.68
C PHE A 133 2.32 3.80 -4.15
N ASN A 134 1.41 4.57 -3.55
CA ASN A 134 1.38 4.73 -2.09
C ASN A 134 0.35 3.80 -1.46
N VAL A 135 0.70 3.20 -0.33
CA VAL A 135 -0.21 2.46 0.55
C VAL A 135 -0.25 3.12 1.93
N GLY A 136 -1.39 3.07 2.59
CA GLY A 136 -1.52 3.64 3.94
C GLY A 136 -1.79 5.15 3.99
N SER A 137 -2.25 5.76 2.90
CA SER A 137 -2.66 7.17 2.85
C SER A 137 -4.12 7.32 2.50
N ALA A 138 -4.83 8.12 3.30
CA ALA A 138 -6.17 8.61 2.99
C ALA A 138 -6.15 10.07 2.49
N GLU A 139 -4.97 10.67 2.28
CA GLU A 139 -4.82 12.05 1.79
C GLU A 139 -4.87 12.11 0.28
N PRO A 140 -5.87 12.78 -0.34
CA PRO A 140 -5.96 12.94 -1.80
C PRO A 140 -4.72 13.59 -2.40
N ALA A 141 -4.04 14.47 -1.65
CA ALA A 141 -2.83 15.15 -2.11
C ALA A 141 -1.69 14.20 -2.49
N VAL A 142 -1.66 12.97 -1.95
CA VAL A 142 -0.64 11.96 -2.27
C VAL A 142 -0.82 11.41 -3.68
N ALA A 143 -2.06 11.31 -4.18
CA ALA A 143 -2.37 10.90 -5.55
C ALA A 143 -2.27 12.04 -6.57
N LYS A 144 -1.89 13.27 -6.14
CA LYS A 144 -1.84 14.42 -7.04
C LYS A 144 -0.78 14.26 -8.12
N GLY A 145 -1.20 14.37 -9.38
CA GLY A 145 -0.35 14.22 -10.56
C GLY A 145 -0.66 12.93 -11.31
N ARG A 146 -0.01 12.75 -12.43
CA ARG A 146 -0.26 11.61 -13.32
C ARG A 146 0.50 10.34 -12.89
N TYR A 147 1.65 10.52 -12.23
CA TYR A 147 2.54 9.41 -11.83
C TYR A 147 2.34 8.99 -10.38
N ASN A 148 1.30 9.49 -9.69
CA ASN A 148 1.08 9.23 -8.28
C ASN A 148 -0.25 8.50 -8.08
N PHE A 149 -0.18 7.28 -7.55
CA PHE A 149 -1.33 6.41 -7.27
C PHE A 149 -1.38 6.06 -5.78
N VAL A 150 -2.57 5.77 -5.30
CA VAL A 150 -2.81 5.34 -3.92
C VAL A 150 -3.67 4.08 -3.92
N HIS A 151 -3.36 3.13 -3.06
CA HIS A 151 -4.22 1.98 -2.77
C HIS A 151 -4.52 1.94 -1.27
N TRP A 152 -5.64 2.53 -0.88
CA TRP A 152 -6.04 2.63 0.53
C TRP A 152 -7.55 2.87 0.66
N THR A 153 -8.05 2.80 1.91
CA THR A 153 -9.44 3.21 2.19
C THR A 153 -9.62 4.70 1.97
N HIS A 154 -10.78 5.08 1.44
CA HIS A 154 -11.11 6.48 1.24
C HIS A 154 -11.86 7.06 2.46
N PRO A 155 -11.60 8.33 2.86
CA PRO A 155 -12.30 8.95 3.98
C PRO A 155 -13.81 8.95 3.84
N ASP A 156 -14.33 9.04 2.60
CA ASP A 156 -15.78 9.01 2.34
C ASP A 156 -16.41 7.68 2.77
N GLU A 157 -15.78 6.54 2.42
CA GLU A 157 -16.28 5.21 2.80
C GLU A 157 -16.19 4.98 4.30
N SER A 158 -15.02 5.29 4.89
CA SER A 158 -14.80 5.14 6.31
C SER A 158 -15.76 5.98 7.15
N THR A 159 -16.09 7.20 6.70
CA THR A 159 -17.06 8.06 7.39
C THR A 159 -18.50 7.62 7.19
N ARG A 160 -18.86 7.07 6.03
CA ARG A 160 -20.19 6.46 5.81
C ARG A 160 -20.40 5.25 6.74
N GLU A 161 -19.42 4.41 6.85
CA GLU A 161 -19.46 3.23 7.73
C GLU A 161 -19.68 3.63 9.20
N ILE A 162 -18.98 4.66 9.67
CA ILE A 162 -19.19 5.24 11.00
C ILE A 162 -20.60 5.82 11.15
N LEU A 163 -21.10 6.57 10.17
CA LEU A 163 -22.45 7.14 10.20
C LEU A 163 -23.54 6.07 10.14
N ASP A 164 -23.34 4.99 9.37
CA ASP A 164 -24.25 3.83 9.37
C ASP A 164 -24.27 3.13 10.72
N HIS A 165 -23.12 3.02 11.39
CA HIS A 165 -23.05 2.51 12.75
C HIS A 165 -23.79 3.43 13.74
N PHE A 166 -23.64 4.76 13.63
CA PHE A 166 -24.37 5.69 14.45
C PHE A 166 -25.89 5.54 14.28
N ARG A 167 -26.37 5.46 13.05
CA ARG A 167 -27.79 5.22 12.73
C ARG A 167 -28.31 3.92 13.34
N ARG A 168 -27.57 2.81 13.16
CA ARG A 168 -27.96 1.48 13.70
C ARG A 168 -28.06 1.48 15.23
N ASN A 169 -27.22 2.27 15.92
CA ASN A 169 -27.17 2.34 17.38
C ASN A 169 -27.95 3.52 17.96
N GLY A 170 -28.66 4.30 17.15
CA GLY A 170 -29.48 5.42 17.59
C GLY A 170 -28.68 6.64 18.08
N PHE A 171 -27.39 6.77 17.71
CA PHE A 171 -26.58 7.93 18.04
C PHE A 171 -26.97 9.12 17.14
N GLN A 172 -27.51 10.18 17.76
CA GLN A 172 -28.02 11.35 17.05
C GLN A 172 -27.19 12.61 17.31
N LYS A 173 -26.52 12.72 18.46
CA LYS A 173 -25.68 13.88 18.81
C LYS A 173 -24.22 13.47 18.82
N VAL A 174 -23.47 14.01 17.87
CA VAL A 174 -22.03 13.67 17.69
C VAL A 174 -21.15 14.85 18.10
N ALA A 175 -20.18 14.61 18.98
CA ALA A 175 -19.09 15.55 19.24
C ALA A 175 -17.88 15.18 18.38
N VAL A 176 -17.47 16.04 17.46
CA VAL A 176 -16.34 15.80 16.55
C VAL A 176 -15.12 16.58 16.99
N ILE A 177 -14.03 15.92 17.32
CA ILE A 177 -12.73 16.55 17.66
C ILE A 177 -11.84 16.48 16.42
N THR A 178 -11.41 17.66 15.89
CA THR A 178 -10.58 17.74 14.70
C THR A 178 -9.36 18.63 14.94
N PRO A 179 -8.15 18.07 15.02
CA PRO A 179 -6.92 18.85 14.92
C PRO A 179 -6.79 19.51 13.54
N LYS A 180 -6.11 20.66 13.47
CA LYS A 180 -5.87 21.37 12.19
C LYS A 180 -4.70 20.75 11.43
N ILE A 181 -4.83 19.49 11.01
CA ILE A 181 -3.89 18.75 10.16
C ILE A 181 -4.63 18.20 8.93
N SER A 182 -3.94 18.03 7.82
CA SER A 182 -4.54 17.65 6.51
C SER A 182 -5.40 16.40 6.60
N GLU A 183 -4.88 15.33 7.17
CA GLU A 183 -5.58 14.04 7.30
C GLU A 183 -6.90 14.19 8.09
N ALA A 184 -6.86 14.86 9.24
CA ALA A 184 -8.05 15.07 10.07
C ALA A 184 -9.09 15.97 9.40
N LEU A 185 -8.64 16.99 8.67
CA LEU A 185 -9.52 17.89 7.92
C LEU A 185 -10.16 17.17 6.72
N ALA A 186 -9.42 16.30 6.03
CA ALA A 186 -9.97 15.46 4.96
C ALA A 186 -11.07 14.53 5.50
N ALA A 187 -10.84 13.85 6.61
CA ALA A 187 -11.84 13.00 7.25
C ALA A 187 -13.06 13.81 7.73
N GLU A 188 -12.86 15.01 8.31
CA GLU A 188 -13.98 15.87 8.69
C GLU A 188 -14.78 16.34 7.47
N ASN A 189 -14.11 16.69 6.36
CA ASN A 189 -14.81 17.10 5.14
C ASN A 189 -15.65 15.95 4.60
N ALA A 190 -15.11 14.74 4.54
CA ALA A 190 -15.87 13.55 4.13
C ALA A 190 -17.05 13.27 5.07
N PHE A 191 -16.86 13.39 6.38
CA PHE A 191 -17.95 13.27 7.36
C PHE A 191 -19.05 14.31 7.11
N ARG A 192 -18.69 15.58 6.88
CA ARG A 192 -19.64 16.66 6.58
C ARG A 192 -20.40 16.45 5.29
N GLN A 193 -19.74 15.92 4.25
CA GLN A 193 -20.36 15.62 2.95
C GLN A 193 -21.35 14.46 3.04
N ASN A 194 -21.08 13.48 3.89
CA ASN A 194 -21.96 12.33 4.12
C ASN A 194 -23.14 12.66 5.07
N LEU A 195 -22.94 13.54 6.03
CA LEU A 195 -23.93 13.84 7.09
C LEU A 195 -25.35 14.17 6.58
N PRO A 196 -25.57 14.89 5.45
CA PRO A 196 -26.92 15.15 4.92
C PRO A 196 -27.72 13.89 4.56
N ARG A 197 -27.09 12.75 4.39
CA ARG A 197 -27.76 11.44 4.17
C ARG A 197 -28.33 10.84 5.46
N TYR A 198 -28.03 11.47 6.60
CA TYR A 198 -28.39 11.03 7.96
C TYR A 198 -29.03 12.20 8.72
N PRO A 199 -30.25 12.65 8.29
CA PRO A 199 -30.89 13.84 8.82
C PRO A 199 -31.21 13.78 10.31
N GLU A 200 -31.24 12.58 10.89
CA GLU A 200 -31.39 12.33 12.32
C GLU A 200 -30.14 12.66 13.12
N ILE A 201 -28.96 12.76 12.48
CA ILE A 201 -27.68 12.97 13.15
C ILE A 201 -27.27 14.45 13.09
N THR A 202 -26.94 15.00 14.25
CA THR A 202 -26.40 16.36 14.40
C THR A 202 -24.97 16.30 14.94
N ALA A 203 -24.11 17.21 14.47
CA ALA A 203 -22.71 17.20 14.88
C ALA A 203 -22.24 18.57 15.38
N LYS A 204 -21.52 18.60 16.48
CA LYS A 204 -20.83 19.77 17.00
C LYS A 204 -19.31 19.56 16.92
N TYR A 205 -18.60 20.53 16.37
CA TYR A 205 -17.18 20.41 16.02
C TYR A 205 -16.30 21.16 17.03
N TYR A 206 -15.27 20.49 17.52
CA TYR A 206 -14.30 21.00 18.46
C TYR A 206 -12.91 20.98 17.82
N ARG A 207 -12.26 22.14 17.74
CA ARG A 207 -10.95 22.30 17.12
C ARG A 207 -9.83 22.05 18.11
N ALA A 208 -8.89 21.19 17.77
CA ALA A 208 -7.63 21.02 18.48
C ALA A 208 -6.46 21.69 17.68
N LYS A 209 -5.38 22.01 18.36
CA LYS A 209 -4.14 22.45 17.70
C LYS A 209 -3.51 21.29 16.91
N PRO A 210 -2.68 21.55 15.88
CA PRO A 210 -2.05 20.51 15.09
C PRO A 210 -1.27 19.47 15.91
N GLN A 211 -0.59 19.92 16.95
CA GLN A 211 0.23 19.08 17.84
C GLN A 211 -0.37 18.92 19.24
N GLU A 212 -1.70 19.01 19.35
CA GLU A 212 -2.38 18.91 20.64
C GLU A 212 -2.10 17.59 21.33
N LYS A 213 -1.69 17.67 22.59
CA LYS A 213 -1.47 16.51 23.46
C LYS A 213 -2.44 16.50 24.65
N ASP A 214 -3.02 17.67 24.99
CA ASP A 214 -3.92 17.83 26.11
C ASP A 214 -5.36 18.07 25.67
N PHE A 215 -6.13 17.02 25.64
CA PHE A 215 -7.54 17.03 25.24
C PHE A 215 -8.51 17.28 26.42
N ARG A 216 -8.02 17.42 27.66
CA ARG A 216 -8.87 17.50 28.86
C ARG A 216 -9.86 18.66 28.80
N MET A 217 -9.44 19.81 28.31
CA MET A 217 -10.32 20.96 28.15
C MET A 217 -11.44 20.69 27.11
N LEU A 218 -11.09 20.08 25.97
CA LEU A 218 -12.08 19.72 24.95
C LEU A 218 -13.06 18.67 25.48
N LEU A 219 -12.57 17.65 26.18
CA LEU A 219 -13.41 16.62 26.82
C LEU A 219 -14.35 17.22 27.89
N SER A 220 -13.91 18.27 28.61
CA SER A 220 -14.78 19.01 29.53
C SER A 220 -15.90 19.76 28.80
N PHE A 221 -15.63 20.41 27.68
CA PHE A 221 -16.67 21.06 26.88
C PHE A 221 -17.65 20.04 26.26
N ILE A 222 -17.14 18.87 25.88
CA ILE A 222 -17.96 17.77 25.35
C ILE A 222 -18.89 17.23 26.42
N ARG A 223 -18.46 17.14 27.68
CA ARG A 223 -19.32 16.77 28.79
C ARG A 223 -20.58 17.66 28.91
N ASN A 224 -20.43 18.97 28.73
CA ASN A 224 -21.53 19.92 28.80
C ASN A 224 -22.43 19.89 27.55
N TYR A 225 -21.95 19.31 26.46
CA TYR A 225 -22.73 19.12 25.22
C TYR A 225 -23.63 17.87 25.32
N GLU A 226 -23.25 16.90 26.15
CA GLU A 226 -23.94 15.62 26.31
C GLU A 226 -24.24 14.92 24.98
N PRO A 227 -23.18 14.54 24.21
CA PRO A 227 -23.35 13.80 22.96
C PRO A 227 -23.70 12.34 23.22
N ASP A 228 -24.17 11.63 22.17
CA ASP A 228 -24.31 10.17 22.21
C ASP A 228 -22.97 9.47 21.93
N VAL A 229 -22.10 10.12 21.15
CA VAL A 229 -20.79 9.57 20.75
C VAL A 229 -19.75 10.67 20.49
N ILE A 230 -18.47 10.36 20.70
CA ILE A 230 -17.33 11.26 20.43
C ILE A 230 -16.55 10.71 19.24
N LEU A 231 -16.53 11.42 18.12
CA LEU A 231 -15.70 11.12 16.96
C LEU A 231 -14.41 11.94 17.05
N ALA A 232 -13.28 11.29 17.32
CA ALA A 232 -11.99 11.93 17.46
C ALA A 232 -11.13 11.69 16.21
N LEU A 233 -11.09 12.65 15.29
CA LEU A 233 -10.31 12.60 14.05
C LEU A 233 -8.82 12.92 14.31
N VAL A 234 -8.20 12.21 15.23
CA VAL A 234 -6.81 12.42 15.62
C VAL A 234 -5.88 11.48 14.82
N SER A 235 -4.63 11.91 14.62
CA SER A 235 -3.59 11.05 14.02
C SER A 235 -3.20 9.91 14.96
N THR A 236 -2.63 8.85 14.41
CA THR A 236 -2.12 7.69 15.18
C THR A 236 -1.21 8.12 16.33
N SER A 237 -0.33 9.10 16.10
CA SER A 237 0.60 9.59 17.14
C SER A 237 -0.11 10.29 18.32
N ARG A 238 -1.41 10.63 18.20
CA ARG A 238 -2.24 11.26 19.24
C ARG A 238 -3.34 10.34 19.75
N ALA A 239 -3.54 9.20 19.11
CA ALA A 239 -4.59 8.25 19.50
C ALA A 239 -4.43 7.79 20.95
N SER A 240 -3.24 7.42 21.39
CA SER A 240 -2.96 7.03 22.78
C SER A 240 -3.21 8.17 23.78
N ASP A 241 -2.82 9.42 23.43
CA ASP A 241 -3.02 10.60 24.28
C ASP A 241 -4.51 10.83 24.55
N ILE A 242 -5.34 10.84 23.50
CA ILE A 242 -6.77 11.09 23.67
C ILE A 242 -7.48 9.91 24.37
N ILE A 243 -7.14 8.67 24.08
CA ILE A 243 -7.73 7.49 24.73
C ILE A 243 -7.44 7.51 26.22
N PHE A 244 -6.19 7.77 26.63
CA PHE A 244 -5.81 7.86 28.03
C PHE A 244 -6.61 8.94 28.79
N GLN A 245 -6.73 10.14 28.20
CA GLN A 245 -7.42 11.27 28.84
C GLN A 245 -8.95 11.10 28.82
N TYR A 246 -9.50 10.53 27.74
CA TYR A 246 -10.91 10.16 27.64
C TYR A 246 -11.31 9.24 28.80
N ARG A 247 -10.52 8.22 29.09
CA ARG A 247 -10.78 7.30 30.21
C ARG A 247 -10.68 7.96 31.56
N ALA A 248 -9.63 8.76 31.78
CA ALA A 248 -9.46 9.52 33.01
C ALA A 248 -10.65 10.47 33.25
N SER A 249 -11.29 10.96 32.18
CA SER A 249 -12.46 11.84 32.24
C SER A 249 -13.73 11.14 32.66
N LYS A 250 -13.82 9.80 32.57
CA LYS A 250 -15.02 8.99 32.89
C LYS A 250 -16.27 9.48 32.16
N LEU A 251 -16.13 9.90 30.89
CA LEU A 251 -17.28 10.27 30.07
C LEU A 251 -18.08 9.01 29.72
N PRO A 252 -19.45 9.06 29.81
CA PRO A 252 -20.28 7.89 29.51
C PRO A 252 -20.52 7.68 28.00
N TYR A 253 -19.94 8.49 27.15
CA TYR A 253 -20.16 8.47 25.70
C TYR A 253 -19.07 7.64 25.02
N PRO A 254 -19.38 6.70 24.12
CA PRO A 254 -18.35 5.93 23.41
C PRO A 254 -17.43 6.85 22.58
N LEU A 255 -16.16 6.45 22.49
CA LEU A 255 -15.15 7.11 21.69
C LEU A 255 -14.91 6.33 20.39
N THR A 256 -14.92 7.01 19.26
CA THR A 256 -14.64 6.42 17.95
C THR A 256 -13.62 7.26 17.16
N ASN A 257 -13.08 6.65 16.10
CA ASN A 257 -12.13 7.28 15.20
C ASN A 257 -12.30 6.71 13.77
N VAL A 258 -11.64 7.36 12.80
CA VAL A 258 -11.50 6.89 11.43
C VAL A 258 -10.04 6.52 11.20
N ALA A 259 -9.76 5.24 10.95
CA ALA A 259 -8.48 4.65 10.54
C ALA A 259 -7.27 4.75 11.50
N SER A 260 -7.20 5.73 12.40
CA SER A 260 -5.97 5.95 13.19
C SER A 260 -5.82 5.00 14.39
N PHE A 261 -6.92 4.45 14.90
CA PHE A 261 -6.87 3.53 16.03
C PHE A 261 -6.37 2.12 15.62
N GLY A 262 -6.52 1.75 14.35
CA GLY A 262 -6.08 0.44 13.85
C GLY A 262 -4.58 0.15 13.96
N ARG A 263 -3.78 1.20 14.20
CA ARG A 263 -2.32 1.09 14.38
C ARG A 263 -1.87 0.98 15.84
N LEU A 264 -2.82 0.94 16.79
CA LEU A 264 -2.47 0.80 18.19
C LEU A 264 -2.19 -0.66 18.53
N ASP A 265 -1.06 -0.91 19.19
CA ASP A 265 -0.65 -2.25 19.61
C ASP A 265 -1.49 -2.77 20.77
N THR A 266 -2.04 -1.86 21.59
CA THR A 266 -2.87 -2.20 22.74
C THR A 266 -4.03 -1.24 22.90
N PHE A 267 -5.18 -1.79 23.26
CA PHE A 267 -6.39 -1.05 23.60
C PHE A 267 -6.76 -1.22 25.08
N ALA A 268 -5.74 -1.37 25.96
CA ALA A 268 -5.98 -1.58 27.37
C ALA A 268 -7.01 -0.60 27.92
N GLY A 269 -8.18 -1.08 28.36
CA GLY A 269 -9.37 -0.34 28.82
C GLY A 269 -10.12 0.41 27.70
N GLY A 270 -10.02 0.07 26.40
CA GLY A 270 -10.80 0.58 25.25
C GLY A 270 -12.08 -0.19 24.98
N GLU A 271 -12.52 -0.97 25.95
CA GLU A 271 -13.80 -1.68 25.85
C GLU A 271 -14.89 -0.70 25.39
N ASP A 272 -15.72 -1.15 24.46
CA ASP A 272 -16.79 -0.40 23.80
C ASP A 272 -16.34 0.72 22.81
N MET A 273 -15.03 0.96 22.67
CA MET A 273 -14.54 1.81 21.56
C MET A 273 -14.69 1.07 20.23
N PHE A 274 -15.03 1.81 19.20
CA PHE A 274 -15.10 1.29 17.84
C PHE A 274 -14.45 2.29 16.86
N PHE A 275 -14.09 1.81 15.67
CA PHE A 275 -13.47 2.67 14.65
C PHE A 275 -13.53 2.00 13.28
N SER A 276 -13.61 2.82 12.24
CA SER A 276 -13.39 2.34 10.87
C SER A 276 -11.91 2.14 10.61
N ASP A 277 -11.54 1.10 9.89
CA ASP A 277 -10.16 0.75 9.53
C ASP A 277 -10.12 0.09 8.17
N VAL A 278 -8.92 -0.02 7.58
CA VAL A 278 -8.73 -0.81 6.37
C VAL A 278 -9.15 -2.27 6.62
N ALA A 279 -9.84 -2.85 5.64
CA ALA A 279 -10.19 -4.27 5.71
C ALA A 279 -8.91 -5.13 5.82
N PRO A 280 -8.93 -6.19 6.64
CA PRO A 280 -7.80 -7.11 6.68
C PRO A 280 -7.62 -7.77 5.33
N ALA A 281 -6.39 -8.12 4.99
CA ALA A 281 -6.10 -8.89 3.79
C ALA A 281 -6.87 -10.23 3.79
N ARG A 282 -7.05 -10.82 2.62
CA ARG A 282 -7.65 -12.16 2.49
C ARG A 282 -6.93 -13.16 3.40
N GLN A 283 -7.70 -14.08 3.97
CA GLN A 283 -7.23 -15.01 4.99
C GLN A 283 -6.05 -15.90 4.52
N GLU A 284 -5.94 -16.15 3.23
CA GLU A 284 -4.82 -16.92 2.68
C GLU A 284 -3.48 -16.18 2.84
N LEU A 285 -3.45 -14.86 2.58
CA LEU A 285 -2.24 -14.05 2.79
C LEU A 285 -1.90 -13.95 4.29
N ILE A 286 -2.92 -13.65 5.13
CA ILE A 286 -2.75 -13.59 6.58
C ILE A 286 -2.16 -14.89 7.14
N LYS A 287 -2.69 -16.04 6.75
CA LYS A 287 -2.20 -17.35 7.20
C LYS A 287 -0.74 -17.57 6.80
N ARG A 288 -0.36 -17.22 5.56
CA ARG A 288 1.03 -17.35 5.09
C ARG A 288 1.99 -16.48 5.90
N MET A 289 1.62 -15.21 6.16
CA MET A 289 2.41 -14.30 6.97
C MET A 289 2.60 -14.81 8.39
N LEU A 290 1.51 -15.18 9.08
CA LEU A 290 1.53 -15.65 10.46
C LEU A 290 2.20 -17.01 10.62
N SER A 291 2.13 -17.90 9.60
CA SER A 291 2.87 -19.17 9.61
C SER A 291 4.38 -18.96 9.56
N SER A 292 4.83 -17.91 8.90
CA SER A 292 6.25 -17.56 8.82
C SER A 292 6.73 -16.79 10.06
N GLN A 293 5.91 -15.85 10.56
CA GLN A 293 6.22 -15.03 11.74
C GLN A 293 4.90 -14.76 12.52
N PRO A 294 4.64 -15.48 13.61
CA PRO A 294 3.36 -15.40 14.33
C PRO A 294 2.97 -14.02 14.86
N ASP A 295 3.95 -13.18 15.19
CA ASP A 295 3.74 -11.84 15.77
C ASP A 295 3.91 -10.71 14.73
N ILE A 296 3.96 -11.04 13.43
CA ILE A 296 4.13 -10.03 12.40
C ILE A 296 2.87 -9.19 12.23
N SER A 297 3.04 -7.87 12.02
CA SER A 297 1.91 -7.00 11.69
C SER A 297 1.31 -7.38 10.33
N THR A 298 0.00 -7.51 10.28
CA THR A 298 -0.76 -7.74 9.03
C THR A 298 -1.46 -6.49 8.53
N PHE A 299 -1.23 -5.34 9.17
CA PHE A 299 -1.81 -4.06 8.80
C PHE A 299 -1.38 -3.64 7.40
N GLY A 300 -2.34 -3.35 6.51
CA GLY A 300 -2.07 -2.95 5.12
C GLY A 300 -1.44 -4.03 4.23
N ALA A 301 -1.37 -5.28 4.71
CA ALA A 301 -0.72 -6.37 3.98
C ALA A 301 -1.33 -6.62 2.60
N GLY A 302 -2.66 -6.59 2.48
CA GLY A 302 -3.35 -6.75 1.20
C GLY A 302 -3.02 -5.59 0.25
N ASN A 303 -3.00 -4.38 0.76
CA ASN A 303 -2.78 -3.18 -0.05
C ASN A 303 -1.38 -3.15 -0.69
N ILE A 304 -0.34 -3.51 0.06
CA ILE A 304 1.02 -3.56 -0.51
C ILE A 304 1.22 -4.76 -1.43
N TYR A 305 0.59 -5.90 -1.13
CA TYR A 305 0.58 -7.05 -2.02
C TYR A 305 -0.02 -6.66 -3.38
N ASP A 306 -1.19 -6.03 -3.35
CA ASP A 306 -1.90 -5.58 -4.54
C ASP A 306 -1.14 -4.49 -5.31
N ALA A 307 -0.46 -3.56 -4.60
CA ALA A 307 0.39 -2.55 -5.23
C ALA A 307 1.55 -3.17 -6.02
N VAL A 308 2.18 -4.24 -5.51
CA VAL A 308 3.22 -4.99 -6.25
C VAL A 308 2.63 -5.62 -7.50
N MET A 309 1.47 -6.30 -7.37
CA MET A 309 0.82 -6.98 -8.49
C MET A 309 0.36 -5.99 -9.58
N LEU A 310 -0.30 -4.90 -9.19
CA LEU A 310 -0.76 -3.84 -10.10
C LEU A 310 0.39 -3.21 -10.88
N LEU A 311 1.52 -2.93 -10.23
CA LEU A 311 2.70 -2.41 -10.91
C LEU A 311 3.28 -3.41 -11.90
N VAL A 312 3.40 -4.68 -11.52
CA VAL A 312 3.90 -5.72 -12.43
C VAL A 312 2.95 -5.88 -13.62
N GLU A 313 1.65 -5.97 -13.42
CA GLU A 313 0.65 -6.05 -14.50
C GLU A 313 0.76 -4.85 -15.45
N ALA A 314 0.88 -3.62 -14.91
CA ALA A 314 1.01 -2.42 -15.72
C ALA A 314 2.30 -2.40 -16.58
N PHE A 315 3.40 -2.93 -16.06
CA PHE A 315 4.67 -2.99 -16.80
C PHE A 315 4.74 -4.16 -17.78
N GLU A 316 3.95 -5.22 -17.65
CA GLU A 316 4.02 -6.39 -18.53
C GLU A 316 3.68 -6.06 -20.00
N ASP A 317 2.79 -5.09 -20.22
CA ASP A 317 2.42 -4.64 -21.56
C ASP A 317 3.11 -3.33 -21.97
N ALA A 318 3.82 -2.69 -21.03
CA ALA A 318 4.36 -1.35 -21.20
C ALA A 318 5.62 -1.14 -20.33
N PRO A 319 6.81 -1.55 -20.77
CA PRO A 319 8.02 -1.60 -19.93
C PRO A 319 8.58 -0.21 -19.54
N SER A 320 8.01 0.89 -20.03
CA SER A 320 8.38 2.25 -19.60
C SER A 320 7.32 2.85 -18.66
N PRO A 321 7.72 3.68 -17.67
CA PRO A 321 6.76 4.33 -16.76
C PRO A 321 5.69 5.14 -17.49
N GLN A 322 6.05 5.82 -18.58
CA GLN A 322 5.14 6.65 -19.39
C GLN A 322 4.01 5.85 -20.03
N GLN A 323 4.27 4.59 -20.36
CA GLN A 323 3.27 3.67 -20.92
C GLN A 323 2.49 2.96 -19.81
N ALA A 324 3.18 2.47 -18.77
CA ALA A 324 2.59 1.77 -17.63
C ALA A 324 1.57 2.63 -16.86
N VAL A 325 1.81 3.95 -16.76
CA VAL A 325 0.84 4.90 -16.20
C VAL A 325 -0.51 4.80 -16.91
N GLY A 326 -0.53 4.69 -18.25
CA GLY A 326 -1.78 4.56 -19.00
C GLY A 326 -2.54 3.28 -18.68
N ALA A 327 -1.85 2.18 -18.41
CA ALA A 327 -2.46 0.93 -17.97
C ALA A 327 -3.08 1.08 -16.57
N LEU A 328 -2.37 1.74 -15.65
CA LEU A 328 -2.90 2.04 -14.31
C LEU A 328 -4.10 2.99 -14.37
N GLU A 329 -4.05 4.05 -15.18
CA GLU A 329 -5.18 5.00 -15.38
C GLU A 329 -6.42 4.31 -15.97
N ALA A 330 -6.24 3.27 -16.77
CA ALA A 330 -7.34 2.50 -17.38
C ALA A 330 -7.96 1.47 -16.42
N GLN A 331 -7.29 1.13 -15.34
CA GLN A 331 -7.73 0.13 -14.37
C GLN A 331 -8.86 0.69 -13.51
N ARG A 332 -10.11 0.30 -13.81
CA ARG A 332 -11.29 0.82 -13.10
C ARG A 332 -11.56 0.17 -11.76
N TYR A 333 -11.17 -1.07 -11.61
CA TYR A 333 -11.26 -1.83 -10.36
C TYR A 333 -10.17 -2.89 -10.32
N TYR A 334 -9.79 -3.29 -9.14
CA TYR A 334 -8.85 -4.39 -8.90
C TYR A 334 -9.40 -5.31 -7.83
N GLU A 335 -9.41 -6.61 -8.08
CA GLU A 335 -9.83 -7.65 -7.14
C GLU A 335 -8.58 -8.39 -6.65
N GLY A 336 -8.08 -7.99 -5.48
CA GLY A 336 -6.81 -8.48 -4.95
C GLY A 336 -6.89 -9.02 -3.52
N MET A 337 -5.76 -9.02 -2.85
CA MET A 337 -5.64 -9.47 -1.46
C MET A 337 -6.25 -8.49 -0.46
N ALA A 338 -6.38 -7.20 -0.81
CA ALA A 338 -7.12 -6.21 -0.02
C ALA A 338 -8.63 -6.27 -0.26
N GLY A 339 -9.12 -7.15 -1.15
CA GLY A 339 -10.49 -7.17 -1.63
C GLY A 339 -10.66 -6.40 -2.92
N ARG A 340 -11.90 -6.00 -3.24
CA ARG A 340 -12.21 -5.23 -4.44
C ARG A 340 -11.98 -3.74 -4.17
N ALA A 341 -11.04 -3.15 -4.87
CA ALA A 341 -10.78 -1.72 -4.89
C ALA A 341 -11.29 -1.10 -6.20
N GLU A 342 -11.94 0.05 -6.13
CA GLU A 342 -12.42 0.83 -7.29
C GLU A 342 -11.54 2.08 -7.44
N GLN A 343 -11.10 2.37 -8.67
CA GLN A 343 -10.26 3.52 -8.93
C GLN A 343 -11.11 4.76 -9.28
N ASP A 344 -10.80 5.88 -8.62
CA ASP A 344 -11.35 7.19 -8.98
C ASP A 344 -10.56 7.89 -10.10
N ALA A 345 -11.00 9.11 -10.44
CA ALA A 345 -10.36 9.91 -11.48
C ALA A 345 -8.98 10.49 -11.05
N GLU A 346 -8.70 10.52 -9.76
CA GLU A 346 -7.47 11.02 -9.16
C GLU A 346 -6.39 9.94 -9.03
N GLY A 347 -6.67 8.67 -9.40
CA GLY A 347 -5.71 7.57 -9.31
C GLY A 347 -5.69 6.86 -7.94
N VAL A 348 -6.74 7.04 -7.14
CA VAL A 348 -6.89 6.35 -5.85
C VAL A 348 -7.70 5.07 -6.06
N PHE A 349 -7.12 3.93 -5.72
CA PHE A 349 -7.80 2.66 -5.59
C PHE A 349 -8.41 2.56 -4.18
N HIS A 350 -9.71 2.71 -4.09
CA HIS A 350 -10.49 2.69 -2.85
C HIS A 350 -10.63 1.26 -2.34
N ALA A 351 -9.73 0.85 -1.46
CA ALA A 351 -9.83 -0.43 -0.79
C ALA A 351 -10.96 -0.44 0.24
N PRO A 352 -11.59 -1.60 0.49
CA PRO A 352 -12.67 -1.71 1.47
C PRO A 352 -12.26 -1.26 2.87
N SER A 353 -13.17 -0.64 3.59
CA SER A 353 -13.07 -0.40 5.03
C SER A 353 -13.94 -1.38 5.82
N VAL A 354 -13.65 -1.54 7.10
CA VAL A 354 -14.44 -2.34 8.04
C VAL A 354 -14.53 -1.63 9.38
N LEU A 355 -15.68 -1.77 10.04
CA LEU A 355 -15.83 -1.32 11.40
C LEU A 355 -15.23 -2.37 12.36
N LYS A 356 -14.39 -1.92 13.27
CA LYS A 356 -13.81 -2.72 14.34
C LYS A 356 -14.30 -2.22 15.70
N GLN A 357 -14.54 -3.15 16.61
CA GLN A 357 -14.86 -2.87 18.00
C GLN A 357 -13.78 -3.44 18.90
N ILE A 358 -13.46 -2.75 19.98
CA ILE A 358 -12.52 -3.25 20.99
C ILE A 358 -13.27 -4.19 21.93
N LYS A 359 -12.80 -5.44 21.98
CA LYS A 359 -13.29 -6.50 22.88
C LYS A 359 -12.09 -7.18 23.54
N ASN A 360 -12.11 -7.29 24.87
CA ASN A 360 -11.02 -7.89 25.63
C ASN A 360 -9.64 -7.28 25.28
N GLY A 361 -9.59 -5.96 25.07
CA GLY A 361 -8.37 -5.24 24.72
C GLY A 361 -7.85 -5.49 23.31
N ARG A 362 -8.65 -6.09 22.40
CA ARG A 362 -8.31 -6.36 21.01
C ARG A 362 -9.35 -5.77 20.05
N ALA A 363 -8.88 -5.36 18.88
CA ALA A 363 -9.77 -4.91 17.82
C ALA A 363 -10.32 -6.13 17.05
N GLU A 364 -11.65 -6.28 17.05
CA GLU A 364 -12.37 -7.32 16.31
C GLU A 364 -13.30 -6.67 15.30
N ILE A 365 -13.48 -7.29 14.13
CA ILE A 365 -14.44 -6.79 13.13
C ILE A 365 -15.85 -6.92 13.71
N GLU A 366 -16.61 -5.83 13.66
CA GLU A 366 -18.03 -5.85 13.98
C GLU A 366 -18.77 -6.69 12.93
N LYS A 367 -19.64 -7.58 13.40
CA LYS A 367 -20.42 -8.52 12.55
C LYS A 367 -21.79 -7.94 12.23
#